data_b38d2d1a9688bd87e2e4969ea57539b0
#
_entry.id   b38d2d1a9688bd87e2e4969ea57539b0
#
_cell.length_a   1.000
_cell.length_b   1.000
_cell.length_c   1.000
_cell.angle_alpha   90.00
_cell.angle_beta   90.00
_cell.angle_gamma   90.00
#
_symmetry.space_group_name_H-M   'P 1'
#
loop_
_entity.id
_entity.type
_entity.pdbx_description
1 polymer ?
#
loop_
_entity_poly.entity_id
_entity_poly.type
_entity_poly.pdbx_seq_one_letter_code
_entity_poly.pdbx_strand_id
1 'polypeptide(L)'
;MKIVERTDARTEPAVTVVEITDPTAAGDGFELIDLNAMQLQSMPLRARRVIVRLGSAAVVFHSTNLRVRTRTRVLEGRMAHVTFGPRTNGTANGLPIHADVMLVAEPGLEVQFVANEGYESIAFLLPPEDLRA
;
A
#
# COMPACT_ATOMS: atom_id res chain seq x y z
N MET A 1 26.89 31.47 4.48
CA MET A 1 25.70 30.64 4.59
C MET A 1 25.22 30.27 3.21
N LYS A 2 24.82 29.04 3.04
CA LYS A 2 24.30 28.58 1.75
C LYS A 2 22.85 28.21 1.91
N ILE A 3 22.02 28.70 1.00
CA ILE A 3 20.62 28.38 0.95
C ILE A 3 20.43 27.35 -0.17
N VAL A 4 19.89 26.22 0.19
CA VAL A 4 19.60 25.15 -0.77
C VAL A 4 18.14 25.18 -1.11
N GLU A 5 17.87 25.28 -2.40
CA GLU A 5 16.51 25.21 -2.90
C GLU A 5 15.96 23.82 -2.69
N ARG A 6 14.83 23.74 -2.05
CA ARG A 6 14.19 22.45 -1.85
C ARG A 6 13.24 22.09 -2.97
N THR A 7 12.71 23.10 -3.63
CA THR A 7 11.69 22.90 -4.63
C THR A 7 12.20 22.16 -5.84
N ASP A 8 13.45 22.37 -6.21
CA ASP A 8 14.04 21.71 -7.36
C ASP A 8 14.27 20.22 -7.16
N ALA A 9 14.48 19.81 -5.91
CA ALA A 9 14.64 18.41 -5.55
C ALA A 9 13.32 17.70 -5.36
N ARG A 10 12.23 18.42 -5.45
CA ARG A 10 10.95 17.90 -5.05
C ARG A 10 10.02 17.75 -6.23
N THR A 11 10.12 16.64 -6.90
CA THR A 11 9.25 16.32 -8.03
C THR A 11 7.93 15.70 -7.57
N GLU A 12 7.86 15.27 -6.29
CA GLU A 12 6.70 14.59 -5.75
C GLU A 12 6.24 15.26 -4.46
N PRO A 13 4.94 15.39 -4.26
CA PRO A 13 4.44 15.88 -2.97
C PRO A 13 4.74 14.88 -1.85
N ALA A 14 4.87 15.39 -0.62
CA ALA A 14 5.06 14.54 0.54
C ALA A 14 3.81 13.67 0.83
N VAL A 15 2.65 14.18 0.49
CA VAL A 15 1.38 13.45 0.65
C VAL A 15 0.67 13.40 -0.69
N THR A 16 0.29 12.19 -1.10
CA THR A 16 -0.47 11.96 -2.32
C THR A 16 -1.75 11.22 -1.98
N VAL A 17 -2.88 11.71 -2.47
CA VAL A 17 -4.18 11.05 -2.31
C VAL A 17 -4.66 10.61 -3.67
N VAL A 18 -4.99 9.32 -3.79
CA VAL A 18 -5.46 8.72 -5.03
C VAL A 18 -6.80 8.07 -4.79
N GLU A 19 -7.81 8.49 -5.56
CA GLU A 19 -9.12 7.83 -5.60
C GLU A 19 -9.12 6.84 -6.75
N ILE A 20 -9.53 5.62 -6.47
CA ILE A 20 -9.50 4.53 -7.44
C ILE A 20 -10.93 4.03 -7.65
N THR A 21 -11.43 4.18 -8.86
CA THR A 21 -12.76 3.71 -9.24
C THR A 21 -12.71 2.60 -10.29
N ASP A 22 -11.54 2.39 -10.89
CA ASP A 22 -11.31 1.35 -11.87
C ASP A 22 -10.20 0.42 -11.36
N PRO A 23 -10.48 -0.85 -11.09
CA PRO A 23 -9.47 -1.77 -10.56
C PRO A 23 -8.30 -1.97 -11.51
N THR A 24 -8.49 -1.83 -12.81
CA THR A 24 -7.40 -1.98 -13.77
C THR A 24 -6.38 -0.84 -13.69
N ALA A 25 -6.76 0.29 -13.11
CA ALA A 25 -5.89 1.44 -12.92
C ALA A 25 -5.27 1.51 -11.52
N ALA A 26 -5.52 0.52 -10.67
CA ALA A 26 -5.11 0.56 -9.26
C ALA A 26 -3.60 0.67 -9.07
N GLY A 27 -2.82 0.10 -9.98
CA GLY A 27 -1.37 0.16 -9.92
C GLY A 27 -0.74 1.34 -10.66
N ASP A 28 -1.53 2.12 -11.36
CA ASP A 28 -1.01 3.20 -12.20
C ASP A 28 -0.34 4.27 -11.37
N GLY A 29 0.88 4.64 -11.76
CA GLY A 29 1.64 5.67 -11.07
C GLY A 29 2.10 5.30 -9.66
N PHE A 30 1.90 4.06 -9.23
CA PHE A 30 2.32 3.61 -7.91
C PHE A 30 3.69 2.96 -8.01
N GLU A 31 4.72 3.75 -7.81
CA GLU A 31 6.11 3.34 -8.06
C GLU A 31 6.72 2.51 -6.93
N LEU A 32 6.11 2.51 -5.74
CA LEU A 32 6.63 1.79 -4.58
C LEU A 32 6.21 0.33 -4.54
N ILE A 33 5.10 0.02 -5.18
CA ILE A 33 4.52 -1.32 -5.16
C ILE A 33 4.03 -1.66 -6.56
N ASP A 34 4.42 -2.82 -7.06
CA ASP A 34 3.82 -3.40 -8.25
C ASP A 34 2.49 -4.03 -7.83
N LEU A 35 1.39 -3.53 -8.38
CA LEU A 35 0.05 -3.89 -7.92
C LEU A 35 -0.90 -4.12 -9.07
N ASN A 36 -1.60 -5.24 -9.03
CA ASN A 36 -2.73 -5.54 -9.90
C ASN A 36 -3.95 -5.84 -9.04
N ALA A 37 -5.09 -5.35 -9.45
CA ALA A 37 -6.34 -5.54 -8.70
C ALA A 37 -7.44 -6.08 -9.60
N MET A 38 -8.28 -6.93 -9.02
CA MET A 38 -9.48 -7.46 -9.67
C MET A 38 -10.65 -7.29 -8.70
N GLN A 39 -11.70 -6.69 -9.20
CA GLN A 39 -12.93 -6.52 -8.44
C GLN A 39 -13.73 -7.83 -8.46
N LEU A 40 -14.19 -8.27 -7.30
CA LEU A 40 -14.92 -9.52 -7.14
C LEU A 40 -16.43 -9.32 -6.99
N GLN A 41 -16.88 -8.07 -6.98
CA GLN A 41 -18.29 -7.72 -6.91
C GLN A 41 -18.61 -6.72 -8.00
N SER A 42 -19.83 -6.74 -8.53
CA SER A 42 -20.21 -5.94 -9.69
C SER A 42 -20.66 -4.51 -9.34
N MET A 43 -20.55 -4.10 -8.09
CA MET A 43 -20.90 -2.75 -7.66
C MET A 43 -19.77 -1.77 -7.98
N PRO A 44 -20.05 -0.46 -8.00
CA PRO A 44 -19.01 0.53 -8.25
C PRO A 44 -17.89 0.48 -7.20
N LEU A 45 -16.66 0.40 -7.66
CA LEU A 45 -15.48 0.41 -6.80
C LEU A 45 -15.21 1.82 -6.30
N ARG A 46 -14.93 1.91 -5.00
CA ARG A 46 -14.40 3.12 -4.37
C ARG A 46 -13.26 2.72 -3.46
N ALA A 47 -12.06 2.88 -3.95
CA ALA A 47 -10.86 2.64 -3.17
C ALA A 47 -10.09 3.95 -3.02
N ARG A 48 -9.36 4.07 -1.94
CA ARG A 48 -8.58 5.27 -1.65
C ARG A 48 -7.21 4.87 -1.17
N ARG A 49 -6.22 5.57 -1.68
CA ARG A 49 -4.83 5.38 -1.28
C ARG A 49 -4.26 6.73 -0.87
N VAL A 50 -3.67 6.79 0.32
CA VAL A 50 -2.94 7.96 0.78
C VAL A 50 -1.51 7.54 1.00
N ILE A 51 -0.59 8.20 0.33
CA ILE A 51 0.84 7.91 0.42
C ILE A 51 1.50 9.09 1.10
N VAL A 52 2.20 8.82 2.20
CA VAL A 52 3.00 9.81 2.92
C VAL A 52 4.45 9.42 2.78
N ARG A 53 5.25 10.29 2.17
CA ARG A 53 6.67 10.05 1.97
C ARG A 53 7.47 10.72 3.06
N LEU A 54 8.35 9.95 3.69
CA LEU A 54 9.16 10.37 4.84
C LEU A 54 10.62 10.00 4.57
N GLY A 55 11.28 10.77 3.70
CA GLY A 55 12.64 10.44 3.28
C GLY A 55 12.67 9.14 2.49
N SER A 56 13.43 8.15 2.96
CA SER A 56 13.52 6.84 2.34
C SER A 56 12.37 5.92 2.71
N ALA A 57 11.55 6.31 3.68
CA ALA A 57 10.38 5.55 4.11
C ALA A 57 9.10 6.10 3.49
N ALA A 58 8.06 5.30 3.49
CA ALA A 58 6.73 5.74 3.10
C ALA A 58 5.68 5.02 3.94
N VAL A 59 4.57 5.70 4.18
CA VAL A 59 3.41 5.13 4.83
C VAL A 59 2.26 5.18 3.83
N VAL A 60 1.62 4.04 3.60
CA VAL A 60 0.53 3.94 2.64
C VAL A 60 -0.73 3.49 3.36
N PHE A 61 -1.71 4.38 3.37
CA PHE A 61 -3.07 4.05 3.75
C PHE A 61 -3.82 3.52 2.55
N HIS A 62 -4.58 2.47 2.75
CA HIS A 62 -5.42 1.94 1.69
C HIS A 62 -6.77 1.51 2.26
N SER A 63 -7.85 1.87 1.56
CA SER A 63 -9.18 1.42 1.88
C SER A 63 -9.94 1.06 0.60
N THR A 64 -10.86 0.11 0.72
CA THR A 64 -11.71 -0.28 -0.39
C THR A 64 -13.10 -0.67 0.13
N ASN A 65 -14.11 -0.33 -0.64
CA ASN A 65 -15.50 -0.61 -0.30
C ASN A 65 -15.97 -2.00 -0.73
N LEU A 66 -15.28 -2.61 -1.69
CA LEU A 66 -15.71 -3.87 -2.28
C LEU A 66 -14.71 -4.97 -2.00
N ARG A 67 -15.18 -6.19 -2.22
CA ARG A 67 -14.30 -7.34 -2.21
C ARG A 67 -13.42 -7.32 -3.45
N VAL A 68 -12.12 -7.36 -3.23
CA VAL A 68 -11.13 -7.31 -4.31
C VAL A 68 -10.05 -8.35 -4.08
N ARG A 69 -9.48 -8.82 -5.19
CA ARG A 69 -8.23 -9.59 -5.16
C ARG A 69 -7.12 -8.70 -5.67
N THR A 70 -6.02 -8.64 -4.94
CA THR A 70 -4.85 -7.92 -5.40
C THR A 70 -3.63 -8.82 -5.39
N ARG A 71 -2.70 -8.51 -6.29
CA ARG A 71 -1.38 -9.11 -6.32
C ARG A 71 -0.38 -7.98 -6.19
N THR A 72 0.45 -8.05 -5.16
CA THR A 72 1.36 -6.98 -4.83
C THR A 72 2.77 -7.49 -4.67
N ARG A 73 3.74 -6.62 -4.98
CA ARG A 73 5.14 -6.86 -4.72
C ARG A 73 5.81 -5.54 -4.41
N VAL A 74 6.46 -5.46 -3.25
CA VAL A 74 7.17 -4.26 -2.83
C VAL A 74 8.44 -4.12 -3.64
N LEU A 75 8.66 -2.92 -4.19
CA LEU A 75 9.78 -2.63 -5.07
C LEU A 75 10.89 -1.90 -4.30
N GLU A 76 12.01 -1.69 -4.97
CA GLU A 76 13.12 -0.87 -4.49
C GLU A 76 13.75 -1.34 -3.18
N GLY A 77 13.76 -2.65 -2.94
CA GLY A 77 14.42 -3.23 -1.79
C GLY A 77 13.79 -2.88 -0.45
N ARG A 78 12.54 -2.43 -0.43
CA ARG A 78 11.86 -2.08 0.81
C ARG A 78 11.14 -3.26 1.43
N MET A 79 11.06 -3.24 2.75
CA MET A 79 10.22 -4.17 3.50
C MET A 79 8.89 -3.50 3.82
N ALA A 80 7.82 -4.27 3.75
CA ALA A 80 6.50 -3.80 4.12
C ALA A 80 6.08 -4.37 5.46
N HIS A 81 5.59 -3.50 6.35
CA HIS A 81 4.95 -3.87 7.60
C HIS A 81 3.53 -3.38 7.52
N VAL A 82 2.58 -4.28 7.46
CA VAL A 82 1.18 -3.95 7.18
C VAL A 82 0.31 -4.30 8.37
N THR A 83 -0.40 -3.31 8.87
CA THR A 83 -1.45 -3.49 9.88
C THR A 83 -2.81 -3.24 9.25
N PHE A 84 -3.86 -3.74 9.88
CA PHE A 84 -5.19 -3.74 9.30
C PHE A 84 -6.19 -3.06 10.22
N GLY A 85 -7.18 -2.42 9.62
CA GLY A 85 -8.27 -1.79 10.36
C GLY A 85 -9.19 -2.78 11.04
N PRO A 86 -10.04 -2.30 11.97
CA PRO A 86 -10.84 -3.17 12.83
C PRO A 86 -11.88 -4.01 12.09
N ARG A 87 -12.29 -3.57 10.89
CA ARG A 87 -13.27 -4.30 10.09
C ARG A 87 -12.64 -5.12 8.97
N THR A 88 -11.32 -5.12 8.89
CA THR A 88 -10.64 -5.86 7.84
C THR A 88 -10.79 -7.35 8.04
N ASN A 89 -11.12 -8.03 6.96
CA ASN A 89 -11.29 -9.47 6.91
C ASN A 89 -10.88 -9.94 5.52
N GLY A 90 -10.22 -11.08 5.44
CA GLY A 90 -9.76 -11.64 4.19
C GLY A 90 -8.55 -12.50 4.39
N THR A 91 -7.75 -12.65 3.33
CA THR A 91 -6.54 -13.48 3.37
C THR A 91 -5.39 -12.80 2.65
N ALA A 92 -4.18 -13.15 3.08
CA ALA A 92 -2.93 -12.82 2.39
C ALA A 92 -2.18 -14.14 2.17
N ASN A 93 -1.97 -14.52 0.92
CA ASN A 93 -1.40 -15.82 0.55
C ASN A 93 -2.11 -16.98 1.28
N GLY A 94 -3.43 -16.90 1.40
CA GLY A 94 -4.26 -17.90 2.05
C GLY A 94 -4.31 -17.82 3.57
N LEU A 95 -3.52 -16.96 4.20
CA LEU A 95 -3.54 -16.80 5.66
C LEU A 95 -4.51 -15.69 6.07
N PRO A 96 -5.27 -15.87 7.14
CA PRO A 96 -6.24 -14.85 7.57
C PRO A 96 -5.56 -13.53 7.94
N ILE A 97 -6.18 -12.42 7.52
CA ILE A 97 -5.78 -11.08 7.95
C ILE A 97 -6.90 -10.44 8.74
N HIS A 98 -6.53 -9.74 9.82
CA HIS A 98 -7.45 -9.01 10.67
C HIS A 98 -6.66 -8.03 11.54
N ALA A 99 -7.36 -7.26 12.37
CA ALA A 99 -6.76 -6.18 13.14
C ALA A 99 -5.65 -6.62 14.11
N ASP A 100 -5.65 -7.88 14.51
CA ASP A 100 -4.70 -8.38 15.51
C ASP A 100 -3.43 -8.97 14.93
N VAL A 101 -3.27 -8.94 13.60
CA VAL A 101 -2.08 -9.45 12.94
C VAL A 101 -1.33 -8.34 12.22
N MET A 102 -0.02 -8.50 12.12
CA MET A 102 0.83 -7.67 11.27
C MET A 102 1.45 -8.58 10.22
N LEU A 103 1.34 -8.17 8.97
CA LEU A 103 1.98 -8.87 7.87
C LEU A 103 3.31 -8.19 7.58
N VAL A 104 4.36 -9.00 7.47
CA VAL A 104 5.68 -8.50 7.08
C VAL A 104 6.04 -9.13 5.74
N ALA A 105 6.34 -8.30 4.75
CA ALA A 105 6.73 -8.77 3.43
C ALA A 105 8.13 -8.26 3.09
N GLU A 106 9.00 -9.21 2.75
CA GLU A 106 10.36 -8.92 2.31
C GLU A 106 10.34 -8.31 0.90
N PRO A 107 11.41 -7.60 0.51
CA PRO A 107 11.50 -7.04 -0.84
C PRO A 107 11.33 -8.11 -1.91
N GLY A 108 10.51 -7.82 -2.89
CA GLY A 108 10.29 -8.71 -4.02
C GLY A 108 9.34 -9.87 -3.76
N LEU A 109 8.89 -10.06 -2.53
CA LEU A 109 7.91 -11.10 -2.22
C LEU A 109 6.55 -10.73 -2.80
N GLU A 110 5.95 -11.65 -3.54
CA GLU A 110 4.62 -11.47 -4.05
C GLU A 110 3.60 -11.89 -3.00
N VAL A 111 2.66 -10.99 -2.71
CA VAL A 111 1.56 -11.26 -1.79
C VAL A 111 0.24 -11.13 -2.54
N GLN A 112 -0.57 -12.15 -2.44
CA GLN A 112 -1.92 -12.14 -3.01
C GLN A 112 -2.92 -11.94 -1.89
N PHE A 113 -3.64 -10.83 -1.97
CA PHE A 113 -4.68 -10.50 -1.01
C PHE A 113 -6.05 -10.81 -1.59
N VAL A 114 -6.91 -11.35 -0.76
CA VAL A 114 -8.35 -11.30 -0.99
C VAL A 114 -8.92 -10.49 0.17
N ALA A 115 -9.32 -9.27 -0.12
CA ALA A 115 -9.83 -8.35 0.87
C ALA A 115 -11.34 -8.28 0.77
N ASN A 116 -12.04 -8.44 1.89
CA ASN A 116 -13.48 -8.30 1.94
C ASN A 116 -13.87 -6.82 2.05
N GLU A 117 -15.16 -6.56 1.98
CA GLU A 117 -15.69 -5.19 2.07
C GLU A 117 -15.23 -4.52 3.36
N GLY A 118 -14.92 -3.24 3.28
CA GLY A 118 -14.46 -2.49 4.43
C GLY A 118 -12.98 -2.68 4.75
N TYR A 119 -12.21 -3.21 3.84
CA TYR A 119 -10.77 -3.38 4.01
C TYR A 119 -10.09 -2.02 4.23
N GLU A 120 -9.25 -1.98 5.24
CA GLU A 120 -8.38 -0.85 5.52
C GLU A 120 -7.03 -1.37 5.96
N SER A 121 -5.96 -0.76 5.48
CA SER A 121 -4.61 -1.12 5.89
C SER A 121 -3.72 0.09 5.98
N ILE A 122 -2.67 -0.04 6.80
CA ILE A 122 -1.56 0.89 6.86
C ILE A 122 -0.31 0.08 6.62
N ALA A 123 0.41 0.42 5.56
CA ALA A 123 1.66 -0.22 5.21
C ALA A 123 2.81 0.75 5.48
N PHE A 124 3.79 0.30 6.25
CA PHE A 124 5.05 1.01 6.46
C PHE A 124 6.07 0.39 5.53
N LEU A 125 6.54 1.16 4.55
CA LEU A 125 7.54 0.73 3.59
C LEU A 125 8.88 1.29 4.02
N LEU A 126 9.75 0.40 4.49
CA LEU A 126 11.02 0.79 5.11
C LEU A 126 12.19 0.14 4.38
N PRO A 127 13.29 0.86 4.14
CA PRO A 127 14.52 0.22 3.73
C PRO A 127 14.95 -0.78 4.81
N PRO A 128 15.47 -1.98 4.44
CA PRO A 128 15.83 -2.99 5.44
C PRO A 128 16.83 -2.50 6.48
N GLU A 129 17.75 -1.62 6.10
CA GLU A 129 18.75 -1.07 7.01
C GLU A 129 18.16 -0.25 8.14
N ASP A 130 16.98 0.32 7.96
CA ASP A 130 16.30 1.10 9.00
C ASP A 130 15.74 0.24 10.12
N LEU A 131 15.70 -1.08 9.92
CA LEU A 131 15.18 -2.02 10.90
C LEU A 131 16.25 -2.63 11.78
N ARG A 132 17.48 -2.23 11.59
CA ARG A 132 18.60 -2.72 12.41
C ARG A 132 18.67 -1.93 13.70
N ALA A 133 18.71 -2.64 14.78
CA ALA A 133 18.86 -2.03 16.09
C ALA A 133 20.32 -1.59 16.35
#